data_2edc6718e42fb7d5cb71d2777c32097b
#
_entry.id   2edc6718e42fb7d5cb71d2777c32097b
#
_cell.length_a   1.000
_cell.length_b   1.000
_cell.length_c   1.000
_cell.angle_alpha   90.00
_cell.angle_beta   90.00
_cell.angle_gamma   90.00
#
_symmetry.space_group_name_H-M   'P 1'
#
loop_
_entity.id
_entity.type
_entity.pdbx_description
1 polymer ?
#
loop_
_entity_poly.entity_id
_entity_poly.type
_entity_poly.pdbx_seq_one_letter_code
_entity_poly.pdbx_strand_id
1 'polypeptide(L)'
;MGFAMIIVMLFHVPLSRNDLFYGLMRCGNNGVDMFLFLSGIGLWFAWTKTHPLTPSKGATHPLTPSRRDGELDSAQAGNINPSLREGHRVGSFYYRRFLRLYPAWLIIACLYYIPQFWPSGGGYSPNLFHLIANILVGLSFWRIDDLTFWFVPAIMVLYLIAPFYMRLIQRNPVWRWLPVVMIVWYFLIRDWPPLWKAVGHVEIFWSRIPVFLLGINAGELVKTSHQLPRGEEQQKASPRGGLVGVSSRGGLVGVIFILSLWYCVYVEGHRHGAFPPAAERMVYIPLAISGMFLMCKFFDHAPSWILRAFTFVGGISLEIYLIHIQFVLKYIKPYHLGYWPTFLLMLAISIPLAWLLSKLVSFLIKPLPKNI
;
A
#
# COMPACT_ATOMS: atom_id res chain seq x y z
N MET A 1 -6.69 -1.63 5.20
CA MET A 1 -6.60 -2.15 3.83
C MET A 1 -7.97 -2.48 3.22
N GLY A 2 -8.87 -3.21 3.89
CA GLY A 2 -10.18 -3.55 3.31
C GLY A 2 -11.01 -2.33 2.89
N PHE A 3 -11.06 -1.29 3.72
CA PHE A 3 -11.73 -0.03 3.38
C PHE A 3 -11.11 0.62 2.12
N ALA A 4 -9.79 0.70 2.04
CA ALA A 4 -9.10 1.24 0.87
C ALA A 4 -9.44 0.46 -0.42
N MET A 5 -9.59 -0.88 -0.34
CA MET A 5 -9.99 -1.70 -1.49
C MET A 5 -11.42 -1.38 -1.95
N ILE A 6 -12.35 -1.21 -1.01
CA ILE A 6 -13.73 -0.84 -1.35
C ILE A 6 -13.80 0.50 -2.09
N ILE A 7 -13.03 1.51 -1.63
CA ILE A 7 -13.00 2.82 -2.32
C ILE A 7 -12.35 2.71 -3.72
N VAL A 8 -11.33 1.90 -3.87
CA VAL A 8 -10.73 1.62 -5.20
C VAL A 8 -11.74 0.97 -6.13
N MET A 9 -12.56 0.03 -5.64
CA MET A 9 -13.62 -0.58 -6.45
C MET A 9 -14.69 0.45 -6.84
N LEU A 10 -15.13 1.32 -5.90
CA LEU A 10 -16.07 2.42 -6.19
C LEU A 10 -15.54 3.34 -7.30
N PHE A 11 -14.24 3.68 -7.25
CA PHE A 11 -13.60 4.51 -8.26
C PHE A 11 -13.67 3.94 -9.68
N HIS A 12 -13.58 2.61 -9.83
CA HIS A 12 -13.53 1.97 -11.15
C HIS A 12 -14.90 1.81 -11.81
N VAL A 13 -16.00 1.90 -11.03
CA VAL A 13 -17.36 1.83 -11.61
C VAL A 13 -17.60 3.06 -12.49
N PRO A 14 -18.07 2.88 -13.73
CA PRO A 14 -18.41 4.00 -14.61
C PRO A 14 -19.51 4.89 -14.02
N LEU A 15 -19.26 6.17 -13.95
CA LEU A 15 -20.21 7.20 -13.52
C LEU A 15 -20.19 8.34 -14.53
N SER A 16 -21.38 8.92 -14.83
CA SER A 16 -21.46 10.10 -15.70
C SER A 16 -20.79 11.30 -15.05
N ARG A 17 -20.12 12.14 -15.85
CA ARG A 17 -19.54 13.41 -15.37
C ARG A 17 -20.58 14.39 -14.86
N ASN A 18 -21.83 14.25 -15.31
CA ASN A 18 -22.95 15.11 -14.89
C ASN A 18 -23.57 14.65 -13.57
N ASP A 19 -23.14 13.53 -13.01
CA ASP A 19 -23.65 13.05 -11.73
C ASP A 19 -23.08 13.90 -10.58
N LEU A 20 -23.97 14.25 -9.62
CA LEU A 20 -23.62 15.05 -8.45
C LEU A 20 -22.46 14.45 -7.63
N PHE A 21 -22.38 13.14 -7.57
CA PHE A 21 -21.37 12.42 -6.80
C PHE A 21 -20.11 12.07 -7.60
N TYR A 22 -20.03 12.47 -8.89
CA TYR A 22 -18.89 12.12 -9.74
C TYR A 22 -17.55 12.46 -9.11
N GLY A 23 -17.33 13.70 -8.68
CA GLY A 23 -16.08 14.14 -8.06
C GLY A 23 -15.72 13.33 -6.81
N LEU A 24 -16.72 13.05 -5.96
CA LEU A 24 -16.51 12.24 -4.74
C LEU A 24 -16.09 10.79 -5.08
N MET A 25 -16.77 10.16 -6.02
CA MET A 25 -16.46 8.78 -6.41
C MET A 25 -15.10 8.67 -7.10
N ARG A 26 -14.72 9.71 -7.86
CA ARG A 26 -13.39 9.78 -8.50
C ARG A 26 -12.26 9.95 -7.47
N CYS A 27 -12.49 10.58 -6.33
CA CYS A 27 -11.54 10.62 -5.22
C CYS A 27 -11.19 9.23 -4.66
N GLY A 28 -11.95 8.20 -4.99
CA GLY A 28 -11.66 6.81 -4.62
C GLY A 28 -10.31 6.28 -5.13
N ASN A 29 -9.69 6.93 -6.13
CA ASN A 29 -8.30 6.70 -6.52
C ASN A 29 -7.33 6.84 -5.33
N ASN A 30 -7.66 7.65 -4.33
CA ASN A 30 -6.91 7.81 -3.09
C ASN A 30 -6.77 6.50 -2.29
N GLY A 31 -7.63 5.51 -2.51
CA GLY A 31 -7.50 4.19 -1.90
C GLY A 31 -6.15 3.54 -2.17
N VAL A 32 -5.56 3.78 -3.34
CA VAL A 32 -4.21 3.27 -3.68
C VAL A 32 -3.13 3.95 -2.84
N ASP A 33 -3.24 5.26 -2.61
CA ASP A 33 -2.31 6.00 -1.74
C ASP A 33 -2.42 5.52 -0.28
N MET A 34 -3.65 5.22 0.19
CA MET A 34 -3.86 4.57 1.50
C MET A 34 -3.22 3.18 1.57
N PHE A 35 -3.30 2.37 0.50
CA PHE A 35 -2.62 1.07 0.44
C PHE A 35 -1.11 1.21 0.54
N LEU A 36 -0.52 2.16 -0.18
CA LEU A 36 0.92 2.39 -0.18
C LEU A 36 1.40 2.88 1.18
N PHE A 37 0.68 3.80 1.81
CA PHE A 37 0.98 4.28 3.16
C PHE A 37 0.94 3.14 4.18
N LEU A 38 -0.13 2.34 4.19
CA LEU A 38 -0.25 1.18 5.09
C LEU A 38 0.79 0.10 4.81
N SER A 39 1.16 -0.10 3.53
CA SER A 39 2.23 -1.02 3.15
C SER A 39 3.56 -0.58 3.73
N GLY A 40 3.86 0.74 3.67
CA GLY A 40 5.05 1.32 4.29
C GLY A 40 5.11 1.06 5.80
N ILE A 41 4.01 1.31 6.53
CA ILE A 41 3.90 1.00 7.96
C ILE A 41 4.14 -0.50 8.22
N GLY A 42 3.47 -1.37 7.48
CA GLY A 42 3.61 -2.82 7.64
C GLY A 42 5.01 -3.35 7.34
N LEU A 43 5.72 -2.71 6.39
CA LEU A 43 7.11 -3.04 6.09
C LEU A 43 8.05 -2.63 7.23
N TRP A 44 7.85 -1.46 7.83
CA TRP A 44 8.62 -1.02 8.99
C TRP A 44 8.51 -2.03 10.14
N PHE A 45 7.30 -2.46 10.51
CA PHE A 45 7.11 -3.47 11.56
C PHE A 45 7.75 -4.81 11.21
N ALA A 46 7.63 -5.25 9.96
CA ALA A 46 8.27 -6.50 9.52
C ALA A 46 9.80 -6.41 9.56
N TRP A 47 10.36 -5.25 9.18
CA TRP A 47 11.79 -4.99 9.23
C TRP A 47 12.32 -4.98 10.66
N THR A 48 11.69 -4.24 11.56
CA THR A 48 12.12 -4.13 12.96
C THR A 48 11.97 -5.44 13.73
N LYS A 49 11.03 -6.31 13.33
CA LYS A 49 10.93 -7.67 13.90
C LYS A 49 12.12 -8.55 13.50
N THR A 50 12.62 -8.41 12.28
CA THR A 50 13.79 -9.17 11.79
C THR A 50 15.13 -8.50 12.11
N HIS A 51 15.14 -7.18 12.30
CA HIS A 51 16.31 -6.36 12.62
C HIS A 51 15.98 -5.55 13.89
N PRO A 52 16.07 -6.15 15.10
CA PRO A 52 15.85 -5.41 16.33
C PRO A 52 16.80 -4.22 16.39
N LEU A 53 16.27 -3.05 16.70
CA LEU A 53 17.09 -1.87 16.98
C LEU A 53 17.92 -2.21 18.23
N THR A 54 19.23 -2.20 18.12
CA THR A 54 20.11 -2.29 19.29
C THR A 54 19.74 -1.17 20.27
N PRO A 55 19.52 -1.45 21.56
CA PRO A 55 19.30 -0.38 22.55
C PRO A 55 20.44 0.61 22.47
N SER A 56 20.14 1.92 22.46
CA SER A 56 21.18 2.93 22.57
C SER A 56 21.99 2.64 23.84
N LYS A 57 23.32 2.74 23.74
CA LYS A 57 24.24 2.56 24.88
C LYS A 57 23.80 3.54 26.00
N GLY A 58 23.00 3.08 26.95
CA GLY A 58 22.46 3.89 28.04
C GLY A 58 21.26 3.28 28.77
N ALA A 59 20.59 2.30 28.19
CA ALA A 59 19.47 1.62 28.86
C ALA A 59 20.01 0.38 29.61
N THR A 60 20.40 0.56 30.85
CA THR A 60 20.74 -0.50 31.82
C THR A 60 19.45 -1.13 32.36
N HIS A 61 18.78 -1.96 31.57
CA HIS A 61 17.85 -2.97 32.09
C HIS A 61 17.88 -4.18 31.17
N PRO A 62 18.29 -5.35 31.66
CA PRO A 62 18.18 -6.60 30.94
C PRO A 62 16.71 -6.99 30.92
N LEU A 63 16.07 -6.90 29.76
CA LEU A 63 14.78 -7.55 29.52
C LEU A 63 15.04 -9.07 29.55
N THR A 64 14.59 -9.71 30.61
CA THR A 64 14.53 -11.16 30.73
C THR A 64 13.78 -11.75 29.53
N PRO A 65 14.34 -12.67 28.76
CA PRO A 65 13.64 -13.33 27.67
C PRO A 65 12.53 -14.21 28.26
N SER A 66 11.31 -14.01 27.80
CA SER A 66 10.20 -14.92 28.07
C SER A 66 10.57 -16.33 27.56
N ARG A 67 10.68 -17.25 28.48
CA ARG A 67 11.05 -18.66 28.33
C ARG A 67 9.90 -19.37 27.64
N ARG A 68 9.95 -19.60 26.30
CA ARG A 68 9.25 -20.74 25.67
C ARG A 68 9.60 -21.08 24.22
N ASP A 69 10.39 -20.32 23.45
CA ASP A 69 10.68 -20.70 22.06
C ASP A 69 12.16 -20.56 21.65
N GLY A 70 13.12 -20.74 22.57
CA GLY A 70 14.49 -20.32 22.31
C GLY A 70 15.62 -21.24 22.75
N GLU A 71 15.37 -22.47 23.15
CA GLU A 71 16.45 -23.30 23.75
C GLU A 71 17.31 -24.10 22.74
N LEU A 72 16.90 -24.13 21.45
CA LEU A 72 17.68 -24.80 20.39
C LEU A 72 18.56 -23.85 19.55
N ASP A 73 18.29 -22.54 19.56
CA ASP A 73 19.02 -21.57 18.72
C ASP A 73 20.22 -20.91 19.41
N SER A 74 20.34 -20.98 20.73
CA SER A 74 21.38 -20.26 21.47
C SER A 74 22.76 -20.92 21.42
N ALA A 75 22.83 -22.23 21.27
CA ALA A 75 24.09 -22.94 21.22
C ALA A 75 24.82 -22.88 19.86
N GLN A 76 24.09 -22.72 18.75
CA GLN A 76 24.66 -22.54 17.40
C GLN A 76 24.86 -21.06 16.99
N ALA A 77 24.32 -20.12 17.73
CA ALA A 77 24.38 -18.68 17.39
C ALA A 77 25.75 -18.02 17.63
N GLY A 78 26.66 -18.72 18.30
CA GLY A 78 27.97 -18.16 18.73
C GLY A 78 29.00 -17.97 17.61
N ASN A 79 28.83 -18.56 16.43
CA ASN A 79 29.94 -18.66 15.44
C ASN A 79 29.53 -18.23 14.00
N ILE A 80 28.35 -17.65 13.79
CA ILE A 80 27.97 -17.18 12.46
C ILE A 80 28.42 -15.73 12.27
N ASN A 81 29.22 -15.49 11.21
CA ASN A 81 29.67 -14.16 10.81
C ASN A 81 28.49 -13.18 10.76
N PRO A 82 28.56 -12.01 11.41
CA PRO A 82 27.47 -11.02 11.45
C PRO A 82 26.92 -10.61 10.09
N SER A 83 27.76 -10.57 9.05
CA SER A 83 27.35 -10.24 7.68
C SER A 83 26.47 -11.35 7.06
N LEU A 84 26.76 -12.62 7.32
CA LEU A 84 25.96 -13.75 6.87
C LEU A 84 24.59 -13.78 7.57
N ARG A 85 24.57 -13.46 8.86
CA ARG A 85 23.32 -13.35 9.65
C ARG A 85 22.42 -12.22 9.15
N GLU A 86 23.01 -11.09 8.78
CA GLU A 86 22.27 -9.96 8.18
C GLU A 86 21.75 -10.33 6.79
N GLY A 87 22.55 -10.95 5.95
CA GLY A 87 22.14 -11.44 4.63
C GLY A 87 20.94 -12.40 4.70
N HIS A 88 20.96 -13.34 5.63
CA HIS A 88 19.85 -14.28 5.85
C HIS A 88 18.56 -13.55 6.31
N ARG A 89 18.65 -12.54 7.17
CA ARG A 89 17.50 -11.74 7.63
C ARG A 89 16.88 -10.94 6.48
N VAL A 90 17.70 -10.31 5.66
CA VAL A 90 17.24 -9.57 4.48
C VAL A 90 16.60 -10.50 3.45
N GLY A 91 17.22 -11.65 3.19
CA GLY A 91 16.66 -12.69 2.31
C GLY A 91 15.30 -13.17 2.80
N SER A 92 15.16 -13.46 4.08
CA SER A 92 13.90 -13.85 4.72
C SER A 92 12.82 -12.75 4.63
N PHE A 93 13.22 -11.47 4.70
CA PHE A 93 12.28 -10.35 4.49
C PHE A 93 11.74 -10.36 3.05
N TYR A 94 12.60 -10.40 2.03
CA TYR A 94 12.18 -10.44 0.63
C TYR A 94 11.37 -11.67 0.29
N TYR A 95 11.78 -12.85 0.75
CA TYR A 95 11.08 -14.11 0.52
C TYR A 95 9.63 -14.07 0.97
N ARG A 96 9.37 -13.57 2.19
CA ARG A 96 7.99 -13.42 2.70
C ARG A 96 7.14 -12.45 1.87
N ARG A 97 7.72 -11.38 1.31
CA ARG A 97 7.03 -10.43 0.45
C ARG A 97 6.77 -11.01 -0.93
N PHE A 98 7.75 -11.72 -1.46
CA PHE A 98 7.61 -12.45 -2.72
C PHE A 98 6.46 -13.48 -2.63
N LEU A 99 6.46 -14.34 -1.62
CA LEU A 99 5.39 -15.33 -1.45
C LEU A 99 4.00 -14.71 -1.26
N ARG A 100 3.90 -13.52 -0.68
CA ARG A 100 2.62 -12.83 -0.51
C ARG A 100 2.06 -12.27 -1.82
N LEU A 101 2.93 -11.78 -2.71
CA LEU A 101 2.54 -11.02 -3.90
C LEU A 101 2.59 -11.87 -5.17
N TYR A 102 3.72 -12.52 -5.39
CA TYR A 102 4.11 -13.04 -6.70
C TYR A 102 3.30 -14.23 -7.19
N PRO A 103 2.91 -15.22 -6.37
CA PRO A 103 2.14 -16.35 -6.85
C PRO A 103 0.75 -15.97 -7.36
N ALA A 104 0.05 -15.06 -6.66
CA ALA A 104 -1.24 -14.54 -7.12
C ALA A 104 -1.09 -13.75 -8.42
N TRP A 105 -0.05 -12.90 -8.49
CA TRP A 105 0.29 -12.16 -9.71
C TRP A 105 0.55 -13.11 -10.88
N LEU A 106 1.41 -14.12 -10.70
CA LEU A 106 1.81 -15.04 -11.78
C LEU A 106 0.59 -15.74 -12.38
N ILE A 107 -0.31 -16.25 -11.54
CA ILE A 107 -1.55 -16.91 -12.01
C ILE A 107 -2.36 -15.95 -12.86
N ILE A 108 -2.64 -14.75 -12.36
CA ILE A 108 -3.47 -13.78 -13.05
C ILE A 108 -2.79 -13.24 -14.31
N ALA A 109 -1.49 -12.98 -14.27
CA ALA A 109 -0.73 -12.55 -15.44
C ALA A 109 -0.74 -13.60 -16.56
N CYS A 110 -0.57 -14.88 -16.23
CA CYS A 110 -0.71 -15.97 -17.21
C CYS A 110 -2.13 -16.00 -17.80
N LEU A 111 -3.16 -15.95 -16.97
CA LEU A 111 -4.56 -15.95 -17.40
C LEU A 111 -4.93 -14.73 -18.26
N TYR A 112 -4.25 -13.61 -18.09
CA TYR A 112 -4.51 -12.39 -18.84
C TYR A 112 -3.67 -12.30 -20.12
N TYR A 113 -2.35 -12.45 -20.03
CA TYR A 113 -1.45 -12.17 -21.16
C TYR A 113 -1.35 -13.34 -22.17
N ILE A 114 -1.44 -14.61 -21.75
CA ILE A 114 -1.33 -15.75 -22.65
C ILE A 114 -2.48 -15.80 -23.67
N PRO A 115 -3.77 -15.68 -23.28
CA PRO A 115 -4.86 -15.68 -24.23
C PRO A 115 -4.83 -14.52 -25.23
N GLN A 116 -4.25 -13.37 -24.84
CA GLN A 116 -4.13 -12.22 -25.74
C GLN A 116 -2.97 -12.35 -26.73
N PHE A 117 -1.97 -13.14 -26.40
CA PHE A 117 -0.81 -13.38 -27.26
C PHE A 117 -1.17 -14.35 -28.41
N TRP A 118 -1.89 -15.41 -28.10
CA TRP A 118 -2.09 -16.53 -29.00
C TRP A 118 -2.92 -16.24 -30.28
N PRO A 119 -4.04 -15.52 -30.28
CA PRO A 119 -4.88 -15.35 -31.45
C PRO A 119 -4.39 -14.32 -32.46
N SER A 120 -3.68 -13.30 -32.05
CA SER A 120 -3.41 -12.11 -32.87
C SER A 120 -1.96 -11.70 -32.97
N GLY A 121 -1.07 -12.38 -32.29
CA GLY A 121 0.38 -12.07 -32.32
C GLY A 121 0.74 -10.63 -31.91
N GLY A 122 -0.19 -9.88 -31.29
CA GLY A 122 0.02 -8.45 -31.29
C GLY A 122 -0.54 -7.62 -30.15
N GLY A 123 -1.17 -8.16 -29.15
CA GLY A 123 -1.61 -7.36 -28.00
C GLY A 123 -0.47 -6.56 -27.35
N TYR A 124 -0.41 -6.49 -26.04
CA TYR A 124 0.70 -5.89 -25.27
C TYR A 124 2.04 -6.64 -25.41
N SER A 125 2.05 -7.78 -26.11
CA SER A 125 3.20 -8.69 -26.21
C SER A 125 3.49 -9.04 -27.67
N PRO A 126 4.26 -8.21 -28.40
CA PRO A 126 4.55 -8.42 -29.82
C PRO A 126 5.39 -9.67 -30.10
N ASN A 127 6.06 -10.24 -29.10
CA ASN A 127 6.86 -11.45 -29.21
C ASN A 127 6.93 -12.19 -27.87
N LEU A 128 7.48 -13.42 -27.89
CA LEU A 128 7.58 -14.28 -26.71
C LEU A 128 8.38 -13.64 -25.56
N PHE A 129 9.43 -12.89 -25.87
CA PHE A 129 10.19 -12.17 -24.85
C PHE A 129 9.31 -11.17 -24.09
N HIS A 130 8.52 -10.37 -24.82
CA HIS A 130 7.60 -9.41 -24.19
C HIS A 130 6.50 -10.11 -23.39
N LEU A 131 5.98 -11.24 -23.86
CA LEU A 131 5.02 -12.05 -23.11
C LEU A 131 5.60 -12.50 -21.78
N ILE A 132 6.77 -13.13 -21.81
CA ILE A 132 7.46 -13.60 -20.60
C ILE A 132 7.76 -12.43 -19.65
N ALA A 133 8.28 -11.32 -20.17
CA ALA A 133 8.60 -10.15 -19.36
C ALA A 133 7.36 -9.47 -18.78
N ASN A 134 6.22 -9.47 -19.48
CA ASN A 134 4.95 -8.99 -18.93
C ASN A 134 4.45 -9.90 -17.80
N ILE A 135 4.53 -11.20 -17.96
CA ILE A 135 4.14 -12.16 -16.91
C ILE A 135 5.06 -12.04 -15.69
N LEU A 136 6.36 -11.88 -15.88
CA LEU A 136 7.32 -11.83 -14.77
C LEU A 136 7.33 -10.47 -14.04
N VAL A 137 7.36 -9.35 -14.77
CA VAL A 137 7.63 -8.03 -14.17
C VAL A 137 6.69 -6.91 -14.64
N GLY A 138 5.66 -7.20 -15.45
CA GLY A 138 4.75 -6.19 -15.97
C GLY A 138 5.43 -5.18 -16.90
N LEU A 139 6.24 -5.67 -17.86
CA LEU A 139 7.05 -4.83 -18.74
C LEU A 139 6.26 -3.75 -19.47
N SER A 140 5.01 -4.04 -19.86
CA SER A 140 4.14 -3.08 -20.56
C SER A 140 3.89 -1.82 -19.74
N PHE A 141 3.74 -1.93 -18.42
CA PHE A 141 3.62 -0.76 -17.55
C PHE A 141 4.85 0.16 -17.65
N TRP A 142 6.05 -0.41 -17.60
CA TRP A 142 7.29 0.36 -17.62
C TRP A 142 7.62 1.01 -18.97
N ARG A 143 7.09 0.46 -20.08
CA ARG A 143 7.42 0.91 -21.43
C ARG A 143 6.35 1.77 -22.10
N ILE A 144 5.07 1.43 -21.91
CA ILE A 144 3.96 2.01 -22.67
C ILE A 144 2.81 2.50 -21.80
N ASP A 145 3.04 2.68 -20.49
CA ASP A 145 2.04 3.15 -19.52
C ASP A 145 0.75 2.28 -19.51
N ASP A 146 0.92 0.95 -19.61
CA ASP A 146 -0.20 0.03 -19.45
C ASP A 146 -0.68 0.01 -17.99
N LEU A 147 -1.77 0.68 -17.73
CA LEU A 147 -2.35 0.81 -16.40
C LEU A 147 -3.17 -0.40 -15.94
N THR A 148 -3.24 -1.47 -16.72
CA THR A 148 -4.08 -2.64 -16.42
C THR A 148 -3.79 -3.23 -15.04
N PHE A 149 -2.53 -3.48 -14.73
CA PHE A 149 -2.06 -4.04 -13.44
C PHE A 149 -0.90 -3.22 -12.84
N TRP A 150 -0.81 -1.96 -13.17
CA TRP A 150 0.30 -1.07 -12.83
C TRP A 150 0.77 -1.13 -11.36
N PHE A 151 -0.18 -1.35 -10.43
CA PHE A 151 0.13 -1.37 -9.00
C PHE A 151 1.07 -2.53 -8.62
N VAL A 152 0.97 -3.69 -9.30
CA VAL A 152 1.81 -4.86 -8.95
C VAL A 152 3.28 -4.64 -9.29
N PRO A 153 3.68 -4.28 -10.53
CA PRO A 153 5.08 -3.95 -10.80
C PRO A 153 5.56 -2.75 -9.97
N ALA A 154 4.70 -1.77 -9.70
CA ALA A 154 5.04 -0.64 -8.85
C ALA A 154 5.37 -1.06 -7.40
N ILE A 155 4.52 -1.87 -6.76
CA ILE A 155 4.74 -2.32 -5.38
C ILE A 155 5.92 -3.29 -5.28
N MET A 156 6.24 -4.07 -6.33
CA MET A 156 7.45 -4.90 -6.38
C MET A 156 8.71 -4.04 -6.25
N VAL A 157 8.81 -2.95 -7.02
CA VAL A 157 9.93 -2.03 -6.94
C VAL A 157 9.98 -1.31 -5.59
N LEU A 158 8.83 -0.88 -5.06
CA LEU A 158 8.77 -0.27 -3.72
C LEU A 158 9.25 -1.22 -2.63
N TYR A 159 8.89 -2.51 -2.70
CA TYR A 159 9.38 -3.52 -1.76
C TYR A 159 10.89 -3.75 -1.89
N LEU A 160 11.44 -3.65 -3.10
CA LEU A 160 12.87 -3.78 -3.34
C LEU A 160 13.66 -2.63 -2.70
N ILE A 161 13.17 -1.38 -2.82
CA ILE A 161 13.87 -0.20 -2.28
C ILE A 161 13.63 0.02 -0.79
N ALA A 162 12.55 -0.51 -0.21
CA ALA A 162 12.18 -0.27 1.19
C ALA A 162 13.30 -0.60 2.21
N PRO A 163 14.00 -1.75 2.16
CA PRO A 163 15.09 -2.04 3.10
C PRO A 163 16.25 -1.06 3.01
N PHE A 164 16.55 -0.55 1.81
CA PHE A 164 17.60 0.48 1.64
C PHE A 164 17.20 1.77 2.35
N TYR A 165 15.96 2.23 2.13
CA TYR A 165 15.44 3.41 2.82
C TYR A 165 15.40 3.23 4.33
N MET A 166 14.94 2.08 4.83
CA MET A 166 14.91 1.78 6.26
C MET A 166 16.30 1.79 6.89
N ARG A 167 17.32 1.25 6.21
CA ARG A 167 18.73 1.35 6.67
C ARG A 167 19.22 2.80 6.66
N LEU A 168 18.84 3.57 5.64
CA LEU A 168 19.26 4.96 5.49
C LEU A 168 18.76 5.82 6.66
N ILE A 169 17.47 5.72 7.00
CA ILE A 169 16.88 6.46 8.13
C ILE A 169 17.38 5.97 9.49
N GLN A 170 17.78 4.69 9.61
CA GLN A 170 18.40 4.17 10.83
C GLN A 170 19.82 4.68 11.03
N ARG A 171 20.58 4.92 9.95
CA ARG A 171 21.93 5.50 9.99
C ARG A 171 21.89 6.99 10.32
N ASN A 172 20.99 7.74 9.69
CA ASN A 172 20.84 9.17 9.91
C ASN A 172 19.37 9.59 9.77
N PRO A 173 18.73 10.09 10.86
CA PRO A 173 17.33 10.51 10.85
C PRO A 173 16.99 11.63 9.85
N VAL A 174 17.98 12.39 9.36
CA VAL A 174 17.78 13.45 8.35
C VAL A 174 17.11 12.88 7.07
N TRP A 175 17.39 11.63 6.72
CA TRP A 175 16.79 10.99 5.56
C TRP A 175 15.27 10.79 5.65
N ARG A 176 14.66 11.01 6.79
CA ARG A 176 13.18 11.04 6.95
C ARG A 176 12.52 12.20 6.21
N TRP A 177 13.31 13.23 5.87
CA TRP A 177 12.85 14.35 5.04
C TRP A 177 12.81 14.02 3.56
N LEU A 178 13.39 12.89 3.11
CA LEU A 178 13.40 12.48 1.71
C LEU A 178 12.02 12.52 1.03
N PRO A 179 10.91 12.02 1.64
CA PRO A 179 9.59 12.13 1.04
C PRO A 179 9.16 13.59 0.77
N VAL A 180 9.50 14.51 1.67
CA VAL A 180 9.19 15.94 1.51
C VAL A 180 10.01 16.52 0.36
N VAL A 181 11.30 16.21 0.30
CA VAL A 181 12.18 16.62 -0.82
C VAL A 181 11.64 16.08 -2.16
N MET A 182 11.15 14.83 -2.17
CA MET A 182 10.55 14.24 -3.38
C MET A 182 9.24 14.94 -3.80
N ILE A 183 8.42 15.40 -2.84
CA ILE A 183 7.22 16.19 -3.16
C ILE A 183 7.63 17.52 -3.82
N VAL A 184 8.61 18.24 -3.25
CA VAL A 184 9.12 19.48 -3.84
C VAL A 184 9.70 19.21 -5.23
N TRP A 185 10.51 18.14 -5.38
CA TRP A 185 11.07 17.73 -6.65
C TRP A 185 10.01 17.37 -7.69
N TYR A 186 8.86 16.82 -7.27
CA TYR A 186 7.74 16.54 -8.16
C TYR A 186 7.23 17.81 -8.85
N PHE A 187 7.07 18.91 -8.11
CA PHE A 187 6.68 20.18 -8.71
C PHE A 187 7.69 20.65 -9.77
N LEU A 188 8.99 20.51 -9.50
CA LEU A 188 10.05 20.89 -10.45
C LEU A 188 10.05 20.02 -11.72
N ILE A 189 9.88 18.70 -11.58
CA ILE A 189 9.83 17.78 -12.72
C ILE A 189 8.61 18.06 -13.59
N ARG A 190 7.45 18.32 -12.98
CA ARG A 190 6.20 18.51 -13.70
C ARG A 190 6.24 19.71 -14.63
N ASP A 191 6.96 20.74 -14.22
CA ASP A 191 7.07 22.00 -14.97
C ASP A 191 8.28 22.04 -15.91
N TRP A 192 9.10 20.95 -15.96
CA TRP A 192 10.27 20.84 -16.85
C TRP A 192 9.99 19.87 -18.02
N PRO A 193 9.61 20.38 -19.22
CA PRO A 193 9.13 19.57 -20.32
C PRO A 193 10.09 18.46 -20.78
N PRO A 194 11.41 18.65 -20.89
CA PRO A 194 12.32 17.57 -21.32
C PRO A 194 12.31 16.38 -20.36
N LEU A 195 12.31 16.64 -19.04
CA LEU A 195 12.31 15.60 -18.03
C LEU A 195 10.92 14.95 -17.93
N TRP A 196 9.85 15.74 -18.00
CA TRP A 196 8.49 15.21 -18.05
C TRP A 196 8.27 14.27 -19.23
N LYS A 197 8.77 14.60 -20.41
CA LYS A 197 8.72 13.72 -21.60
C LYS A 197 9.44 12.38 -21.37
N ALA A 198 10.51 12.37 -20.60
CA ALA A 198 11.29 11.16 -20.32
C ALA A 198 10.61 10.25 -19.28
N VAL A 199 10.00 10.80 -18.21
CA VAL A 199 9.53 10.02 -17.05
C VAL A 199 8.02 10.12 -16.80
N GLY A 200 7.30 10.96 -17.55
CA GLY A 200 5.87 11.20 -17.36
C GLY A 200 5.00 9.97 -17.59
N HIS A 201 5.43 9.04 -18.45
CA HIS A 201 4.71 7.79 -18.71
C HIS A 201 4.62 6.85 -17.49
N VAL A 202 5.50 7.00 -16.50
CA VAL A 202 5.44 6.27 -15.22
C VAL A 202 5.13 7.17 -14.04
N GLU A 203 4.50 8.33 -14.29
CA GLU A 203 4.12 9.30 -13.26
C GLU A 203 3.28 8.67 -12.16
N ILE A 204 2.36 7.80 -12.50
CA ILE A 204 1.51 7.09 -11.54
C ILE A 204 2.30 6.29 -10.48
N PHE A 205 3.52 5.88 -10.80
CA PHE A 205 4.43 5.19 -9.88
C PHE A 205 5.22 6.18 -9.01
N TRP A 206 6.04 7.04 -9.64
CA TRP A 206 7.00 7.83 -8.88
C TRP A 206 6.36 8.98 -8.09
N SER A 207 5.19 9.49 -8.51
CA SER A 207 4.40 10.45 -7.72
C SER A 207 3.87 9.85 -6.40
N ARG A 208 3.83 8.54 -6.28
CA ARG A 208 3.34 7.81 -5.09
C ARG A 208 4.47 7.31 -4.17
N ILE A 209 5.73 7.41 -4.58
CA ILE A 209 6.85 7.05 -3.71
C ILE A 209 6.82 7.84 -2.40
N PRO A 210 6.57 9.17 -2.38
CA PRO A 210 6.52 9.93 -1.13
C PRO A 210 5.54 9.38 -0.10
N VAL A 211 4.31 9.03 -0.49
CA VAL A 211 3.30 8.52 0.45
C VAL A 211 3.70 7.16 1.02
N PHE A 212 4.35 6.31 0.24
CA PHE A 212 4.89 5.04 0.70
C PHE A 212 6.02 5.22 1.74
N LEU A 213 6.97 6.12 1.46
CA LEU A 213 8.07 6.43 2.38
C LEU A 213 7.57 7.11 3.66
N LEU A 214 6.55 7.98 3.57
CA LEU A 214 5.87 8.55 4.75
C LEU A 214 5.22 7.44 5.60
N GLY A 215 4.68 6.40 4.97
CA GLY A 215 4.20 5.21 5.67
C GLY A 215 5.30 4.49 6.46
N ILE A 216 6.50 4.33 5.89
CA ILE A 216 7.65 3.77 6.61
C ILE A 216 8.02 4.64 7.80
N ASN A 217 8.09 5.96 7.62
CA ASN A 217 8.38 6.90 8.70
C ASN A 217 7.32 6.84 9.82
N ALA A 218 6.04 6.75 9.46
CA ALA A 218 4.94 6.64 10.41
C ALA A 218 4.97 5.33 11.21
N GLY A 219 5.51 4.24 10.65
CA GLY A 219 5.62 2.96 11.32
C GLY A 219 6.43 3.03 12.62
N GLU A 220 7.46 3.85 12.67
CA GLU A 220 8.25 4.08 13.89
C GLU A 220 7.46 4.86 14.97
N LEU A 221 6.73 5.91 14.54
CA LEU A 221 5.91 6.70 15.46
C LEU A 221 4.83 5.86 16.13
N VAL A 222 4.18 4.97 15.37
CA VAL A 222 3.17 4.04 15.89
C VAL A 222 3.78 3.08 16.90
N LYS A 223 4.99 2.55 16.65
CA LYS A 223 5.69 1.68 17.60
C LYS A 223 5.98 2.38 18.93
N THR A 224 6.46 3.60 18.87
CA THR A 224 6.82 4.39 20.06
C THR A 224 5.60 4.66 20.93
N SER A 225 4.44 4.96 20.33
CA SER A 225 3.20 5.20 21.08
C SER A 225 2.66 3.95 21.80
N HIS A 226 2.88 2.75 21.26
CA HIS A 226 2.49 1.49 21.90
C HIS A 226 3.45 1.00 22.99
N GLN A 227 4.67 1.52 23.02
CA GLN A 227 5.68 1.13 24.02
C GLN A 227 5.71 2.03 25.26
N LEU A 228 5.00 3.15 25.24
CA LEU A 228 4.83 3.98 26.44
C LEU A 228 3.95 3.22 27.44
N PRO A 229 4.41 3.02 28.72
CA PRO A 229 3.59 2.40 29.74
C PRO A 229 2.28 3.16 29.91
N ARG A 230 1.16 2.48 29.93
CA ARG A 230 -0.18 3.07 30.12
C ARG A 230 -0.29 3.96 31.39
N GLY A 231 0.63 3.80 32.36
CA GLY A 231 0.72 4.63 33.57
C GLY A 231 1.28 6.03 33.34
N GLU A 232 2.15 6.24 32.36
CA GLU A 232 2.74 7.57 32.11
C GLU A 232 1.83 8.51 31.32
N GLU A 233 0.94 7.97 30.47
CA GLU A 233 -0.09 8.78 29.81
C GLU A 233 -1.12 9.33 30.81
N GLN A 234 -1.44 8.56 31.86
CA GLN A 234 -2.37 9.02 32.92
C GLN A 234 -1.72 10.03 33.86
N GLN A 235 -0.41 9.99 34.06
CA GLN A 235 0.29 10.89 34.98
C GLN A 235 0.69 12.23 34.34
N LYS A 236 0.86 12.27 33.00
CA LYS A 236 1.02 13.51 32.23
C LYS A 236 -0.31 14.20 31.87
N ALA A 237 -1.43 13.53 32.03
CA ALA A 237 -2.75 14.13 31.96
C ALA A 237 -3.09 14.81 33.29
N SER A 238 -2.43 15.95 33.55
CA SER A 238 -2.89 16.88 34.58
C SER A 238 -4.36 17.23 34.29
N PRO A 239 -5.27 17.28 35.32
CA PRO A 239 -6.71 17.44 35.09
C PRO A 239 -7.13 18.75 34.41
N ARG A 240 -6.20 19.63 34.08
CA ARG A 240 -6.44 20.93 33.40
C ARG A 240 -5.84 21.07 32.00
N GLY A 241 -5.02 20.16 31.52
CA GLY A 241 -4.35 20.28 30.19
C GLY A 241 -4.55 19.13 29.22
N GLY A 242 -4.93 17.94 29.67
CA GLY A 242 -4.93 16.72 28.85
C GLY A 242 -6.07 16.61 27.83
N LEU A 243 -7.26 17.11 28.14
CA LEU A 243 -8.41 17.02 27.25
C LEU A 243 -8.34 17.98 26.05
N VAL A 244 -7.73 19.15 26.22
CA VAL A 244 -7.62 20.17 25.15
C VAL A 244 -6.59 19.74 24.10
N GLY A 245 -5.50 19.10 24.47
CA GLY A 245 -4.45 18.67 23.54
C GLY A 245 -4.84 17.49 22.64
N VAL A 246 -5.64 16.54 23.13
CA VAL A 246 -6.12 15.39 22.36
C VAL A 246 -7.29 15.79 21.45
N SER A 247 -8.17 16.65 21.95
CA SER A 247 -9.30 17.17 21.16
C SER A 247 -8.83 18.07 20.01
N SER A 248 -7.83 18.95 20.24
CA SER A 248 -7.30 19.83 19.20
C SER A 248 -6.59 19.08 18.06
N ARG A 249 -5.83 18.02 18.38
CA ARG A 249 -5.15 17.19 17.35
C ARG A 249 -6.16 16.43 16.49
N GLY A 250 -7.25 15.91 17.06
CA GLY A 250 -8.32 15.25 16.31
C GLY A 250 -9.08 16.23 15.41
N GLY A 251 -9.31 17.46 15.89
CA GLY A 251 -9.92 18.52 15.10
C GLY A 251 -9.07 18.93 13.91
N LEU A 252 -7.77 19.11 14.07
CA LEU A 252 -6.85 19.47 12.98
C LEU A 252 -6.82 18.38 11.89
N VAL A 253 -6.75 17.12 12.26
CA VAL A 253 -6.80 15.99 11.29
C VAL A 253 -8.11 16.00 10.51
N GLY A 254 -9.24 16.25 11.19
CA GLY A 254 -10.55 16.39 10.54
C GLY A 254 -10.59 17.56 9.56
N VAL A 255 -10.05 18.72 9.92
CA VAL A 255 -9.97 19.89 9.04
C VAL A 255 -9.11 19.60 7.83
N ILE A 256 -7.92 19.01 8.00
CA ILE A 256 -7.05 18.61 6.87
C ILE A 256 -7.78 17.65 5.94
N PHE A 257 -8.49 16.66 6.48
CA PHE A 257 -9.27 15.71 5.69
C PHE A 257 -10.37 16.40 4.87
N ILE A 258 -11.18 17.25 5.52
CA ILE A 258 -12.28 17.95 4.86
C ILE A 258 -11.77 18.87 3.75
N LEU A 259 -10.72 19.67 4.03
CA LEU A 259 -10.14 20.58 3.04
C LEU A 259 -9.52 19.82 1.86
N SER A 260 -8.78 18.77 2.13
CA SER A 260 -8.17 17.94 1.08
C SER A 260 -9.24 17.22 0.26
N LEU A 261 -10.29 16.69 0.91
CA LEU A 261 -11.39 16.02 0.23
C LEU A 261 -12.19 17.01 -0.63
N TRP A 262 -12.53 18.17 -0.08
CA TRP A 262 -13.23 19.23 -0.83
C TRP A 262 -12.44 19.64 -2.07
N TYR A 263 -11.13 19.88 -1.93
CA TYR A 263 -10.25 20.21 -3.04
C TYR A 263 -10.23 19.10 -4.10
N CYS A 264 -10.06 17.83 -3.71
CA CYS A 264 -10.06 16.71 -4.64
C CYS A 264 -11.42 16.55 -5.34
N VAL A 265 -12.54 16.65 -4.62
CA VAL A 265 -13.90 16.57 -5.18
C VAL A 265 -14.12 17.68 -6.19
N TYR A 266 -13.67 18.90 -5.89
CA TYR A 266 -13.80 20.05 -6.78
C TYR A 266 -12.99 19.84 -8.07
N VAL A 267 -11.72 19.41 -7.97
CA VAL A 267 -10.86 19.16 -9.12
C VAL A 267 -11.42 18.03 -9.99
N GLU A 268 -11.75 16.91 -9.39
CA GLU A 268 -12.26 15.74 -10.12
C GLU A 268 -13.64 15.99 -10.74
N GLY A 269 -14.50 16.77 -10.08
CA GLY A 269 -15.87 17.05 -10.54
C GLY A 269 -15.98 18.15 -11.57
N HIS A 270 -15.17 19.20 -11.49
CA HIS A 270 -15.42 20.42 -12.24
C HIS A 270 -14.27 20.86 -13.16
N ARG A 271 -12.99 20.70 -12.76
CA ARG A 271 -11.88 21.31 -13.50
C ARG A 271 -10.54 20.62 -13.32
N HIS A 272 -10.28 19.53 -14.01
CA HIS A 272 -8.91 19.16 -14.31
C HIS A 272 -8.20 20.31 -15.05
N GLY A 273 -7.04 20.74 -14.53
CA GLY A 273 -6.25 21.83 -15.10
C GLY A 273 -6.59 23.22 -14.56
N ALA A 274 -7.50 23.35 -13.57
CA ALA A 274 -7.72 24.62 -12.88
C ALA A 274 -6.55 25.02 -11.95
N PHE A 275 -5.81 24.02 -11.48
CA PHE A 275 -4.63 24.17 -10.63
C PHE A 275 -3.42 23.53 -11.30
N PRO A 276 -2.19 23.87 -10.87
CA PRO A 276 -1.00 23.16 -11.34
C PRO A 276 -1.17 21.64 -11.13
N PRO A 277 -0.93 20.80 -12.16
CA PRO A 277 -1.13 19.36 -12.06
C PRO A 277 -0.36 18.70 -10.90
N ALA A 278 0.76 19.30 -10.50
CA ALA A 278 1.51 18.87 -9.32
C ALA A 278 0.70 19.04 -8.03
N ALA A 279 -0.01 20.15 -7.87
CA ALA A 279 -0.87 20.39 -6.71
C ALA A 279 -2.08 19.45 -6.70
N GLU A 280 -2.71 19.23 -7.87
CA GLU A 280 -3.82 18.28 -8.02
C GLU A 280 -3.43 16.87 -7.58
N ARG A 281 -2.19 16.44 -7.88
CA ARG A 281 -1.72 15.10 -7.49
C ARG A 281 -1.23 15.02 -6.03
N MET A 282 -0.48 16.00 -5.55
CA MET A 282 0.14 15.94 -4.23
C MET A 282 -0.85 16.09 -3.07
N VAL A 283 -2.03 16.68 -3.29
CA VAL A 283 -3.09 16.77 -2.25
C VAL A 283 -3.66 15.40 -1.85
N TYR A 284 -3.50 14.38 -2.68
CA TYR A 284 -3.88 13.01 -2.32
C TYR A 284 -3.08 12.46 -1.13
N ILE A 285 -1.87 12.99 -0.89
CA ILE A 285 -1.04 12.57 0.26
C ILE A 285 -1.68 12.96 1.61
N PRO A 286 -1.98 14.25 1.89
CA PRO A 286 -2.66 14.62 3.13
C PRO A 286 -4.06 14.01 3.22
N LEU A 287 -4.78 13.84 2.10
CA LEU A 287 -6.08 13.16 2.09
C LEU A 287 -5.95 11.69 2.52
N ALA A 288 -4.96 10.94 1.99
CA ALA A 288 -4.74 9.54 2.37
C ALA A 288 -4.37 9.42 3.85
N ILE A 289 -3.42 10.22 4.33
CA ILE A 289 -2.91 10.15 5.70
C ILE A 289 -4.01 10.53 6.70
N SER A 290 -4.69 11.66 6.50
CA SER A 290 -5.78 12.11 7.40
C SER A 290 -6.97 11.15 7.36
N GLY A 291 -7.34 10.65 6.18
CA GLY A 291 -8.38 9.63 6.03
C GLY A 291 -8.06 8.33 6.77
N MET A 292 -6.80 7.88 6.75
CA MET A 292 -6.36 6.71 7.50
C MET A 292 -6.47 6.92 9.02
N PHE A 293 -6.08 8.09 9.54
CA PHE A 293 -6.24 8.41 10.96
C PHE A 293 -7.71 8.43 11.37
N LEU A 294 -8.59 9.00 10.56
CA LEU A 294 -10.03 9.01 10.83
C LEU A 294 -10.61 7.59 10.79
N MET A 295 -10.18 6.76 9.83
CA MET A 295 -10.60 5.36 9.76
C MET A 295 -10.13 4.55 10.97
N CYS A 296 -8.91 4.76 11.48
CA CYS A 296 -8.48 4.13 12.71
C CYS A 296 -9.42 4.48 13.87
N LYS A 297 -9.75 5.76 14.06
CA LYS A 297 -10.71 6.20 15.09
C LYS A 297 -12.11 5.61 14.89
N PHE A 298 -12.58 5.53 13.64
CA PHE A 298 -13.86 4.89 13.34
C PHE A 298 -13.85 3.41 13.74
N PHE A 299 -12.79 2.69 13.39
CA PHE A 299 -12.69 1.26 13.69
C PHE A 299 -12.48 0.97 15.18
N ASP A 300 -11.93 1.90 15.98
CA ASP A 300 -11.84 1.76 17.44
C ASP A 300 -13.23 1.65 18.11
N HIS A 301 -14.27 2.22 17.47
CA HIS A 301 -15.64 2.22 17.96
C HIS A 301 -16.59 1.32 17.14
N ALA A 302 -16.09 0.72 16.07
CA ALA A 302 -16.92 -0.07 15.15
C ALA A 302 -17.31 -1.44 15.76
N PRO A 303 -18.53 -1.93 15.50
CA PRO A 303 -18.94 -3.27 15.89
C PRO A 303 -18.02 -4.36 15.34
N SER A 304 -17.84 -5.44 16.08
CA SER A 304 -16.91 -6.53 15.75
C SER A 304 -17.20 -7.19 14.39
N TRP A 305 -18.44 -7.20 13.93
CA TRP A 305 -18.79 -7.75 12.61
C TRP A 305 -18.25 -6.87 11.47
N ILE A 306 -18.29 -5.53 11.62
CA ILE A 306 -17.70 -4.59 10.67
C ILE A 306 -16.17 -4.82 10.59
N LEU A 307 -15.50 -4.88 11.76
CA LEU A 307 -14.07 -5.14 11.83
C LEU A 307 -13.71 -6.46 11.12
N ARG A 308 -14.48 -7.53 11.38
CA ARG A 308 -14.26 -8.84 10.73
C ARG A 308 -14.42 -8.76 9.22
N ALA A 309 -15.47 -8.09 8.73
CA ALA A 309 -15.71 -7.92 7.29
C ALA A 309 -14.56 -7.17 6.60
N PHE A 310 -14.14 -6.02 7.15
CA PHE A 310 -13.04 -5.25 6.58
C PHE A 310 -11.67 -5.94 6.74
N THR A 311 -11.47 -6.72 7.80
CA THR A 311 -10.26 -7.54 7.97
C THR A 311 -10.21 -8.65 6.93
N PHE A 312 -11.33 -9.31 6.67
CA PHE A 312 -11.43 -10.33 5.63
C PHE A 312 -11.12 -9.76 4.25
N VAL A 313 -11.81 -8.67 3.85
CA VAL A 313 -11.56 -7.98 2.56
C VAL A 313 -10.10 -7.49 2.48
N GLY A 314 -9.55 -6.96 3.57
CA GLY A 314 -8.15 -6.54 3.64
C GLY A 314 -7.17 -7.70 3.48
N GLY A 315 -7.53 -8.89 3.96
CA GLY A 315 -6.73 -10.10 3.84
C GLY A 315 -6.57 -10.59 2.39
N ILE A 316 -7.60 -10.38 1.56
CA ILE A 316 -7.65 -10.79 0.14
C ILE A 316 -7.61 -9.58 -0.82
N SER A 317 -7.19 -8.41 -0.35
CA SER A 317 -7.25 -7.17 -1.13
C SER A 317 -6.38 -7.17 -2.39
N LEU A 318 -5.27 -7.88 -2.38
CA LEU A 318 -4.43 -8.07 -3.56
C LEU A 318 -5.16 -8.88 -4.64
N GLU A 319 -5.77 -9.97 -4.23
CA GLU A 319 -6.51 -10.86 -5.12
C GLU A 319 -7.74 -10.14 -5.71
N ILE A 320 -8.45 -9.33 -4.90
CA ILE A 320 -9.53 -8.46 -5.39
C ILE A 320 -8.98 -7.48 -6.43
N TYR A 321 -7.86 -6.80 -6.12
CA TYR A 321 -7.23 -5.86 -7.05
C TYR A 321 -6.93 -6.50 -8.41
N LEU A 322 -6.41 -7.72 -8.42
CA LEU A 322 -6.05 -8.44 -9.64
C LEU A 322 -7.26 -8.85 -10.48
N ILE A 323 -8.43 -9.05 -9.86
CA ILE A 323 -9.60 -9.65 -10.51
C ILE A 323 -10.65 -8.58 -10.89
N HIS A 324 -10.91 -7.58 -10.05
CA HIS A 324 -12.12 -6.76 -10.10
C HIS A 324 -12.34 -6.01 -11.40
N ILE A 325 -11.29 -5.58 -12.11
CA ILE A 325 -11.42 -4.85 -13.38
C ILE A 325 -11.50 -5.82 -14.55
N GLN A 326 -10.43 -6.58 -14.79
CA GLN A 326 -10.23 -7.32 -16.04
C GLN A 326 -11.09 -8.58 -16.11
N PHE A 327 -11.40 -9.20 -14.99
CA PHE A 327 -12.15 -10.46 -14.92
C PHE A 327 -13.59 -10.29 -14.45
N VAL A 328 -13.97 -9.11 -13.92
CA VAL A 328 -15.34 -8.87 -13.44
C VAL A 328 -15.95 -7.63 -14.09
N LEU A 329 -15.42 -6.43 -13.82
CA LEU A 329 -16.04 -5.19 -14.30
C LEU A 329 -16.11 -5.13 -15.83
N LYS A 330 -15.09 -5.61 -16.54
CA LYS A 330 -15.06 -5.68 -18.02
C LYS A 330 -16.28 -6.40 -18.57
N TYR A 331 -16.76 -7.46 -17.91
CA TYR A 331 -17.90 -8.27 -18.34
C TYR A 331 -19.24 -7.73 -17.84
N ILE A 332 -19.28 -6.94 -16.77
CA ILE A 332 -20.51 -6.31 -16.26
C ILE A 332 -20.81 -5.01 -17.00
N LYS A 333 -19.78 -4.24 -17.38
CA LYS A 333 -19.91 -2.91 -18.01
C LYS A 333 -20.84 -2.87 -19.23
N PRO A 334 -20.86 -3.83 -20.15
CA PRO A 334 -21.74 -3.81 -21.32
C PRO A 334 -23.23 -3.84 -21.01
N TYR A 335 -23.63 -4.28 -19.82
CA TYR A 335 -25.05 -4.36 -19.42
C TYR A 335 -25.65 -3.02 -18.96
N HIS A 336 -24.84 -1.96 -18.79
CA HIS A 336 -25.28 -0.61 -18.42
C HIS A 336 -26.24 -0.55 -17.22
N LEU A 337 -26.00 -1.34 -16.18
CA LEU A 337 -26.88 -1.51 -15.01
C LEU A 337 -26.99 -0.27 -14.12
N GLY A 338 -26.25 0.82 -14.39
CA GLY A 338 -26.12 1.94 -13.50
C GLY A 338 -25.03 1.74 -12.44
N TYR A 339 -24.72 2.81 -11.68
CA TYR A 339 -23.57 2.83 -10.78
C TYR A 339 -23.66 1.81 -9.63
N TRP A 340 -24.71 1.91 -8.81
CA TRP A 340 -24.85 1.06 -7.61
C TRP A 340 -25.05 -0.42 -7.91
N PRO A 341 -25.93 -0.83 -8.86
CA PRO A 341 -26.05 -2.24 -9.23
C PRO A 341 -24.74 -2.81 -9.79
N THR A 342 -24.01 -2.04 -10.61
CA THR A 342 -22.69 -2.46 -11.13
C THR A 342 -21.70 -2.66 -9.99
N PHE A 343 -21.65 -1.73 -9.02
CA PHE A 343 -20.78 -1.83 -7.87
C PHE A 343 -21.09 -3.06 -6.99
N LEU A 344 -22.36 -3.25 -6.65
CA LEU A 344 -22.80 -4.38 -5.83
C LEU A 344 -22.53 -5.72 -6.51
N LEU A 345 -22.80 -5.81 -7.81
CA LEU A 345 -22.53 -7.03 -8.58
C LEU A 345 -21.01 -7.29 -8.67
N MET A 346 -20.21 -6.23 -8.90
CA MET A 346 -18.74 -6.34 -8.89
C MET A 346 -18.23 -6.82 -7.54
N LEU A 347 -18.75 -6.34 -6.41
CA LEU A 347 -18.41 -6.84 -5.07
C LEU A 347 -18.80 -8.31 -4.90
N ALA A 348 -20.05 -8.65 -5.25
CA ALA A 348 -20.59 -9.99 -5.07
C ALA A 348 -19.82 -11.06 -5.86
N ILE A 349 -19.24 -10.70 -7.00
CA ILE A 349 -18.46 -11.62 -7.83
C ILE A 349 -16.98 -11.59 -7.46
N SER A 350 -16.39 -10.38 -7.27
CA SER A 350 -14.94 -10.25 -7.05
C SER A 350 -14.50 -10.84 -5.72
N ILE A 351 -15.29 -10.71 -4.64
CA ILE A 351 -14.90 -11.20 -3.31
C ILE A 351 -14.80 -12.73 -3.27
N PRO A 352 -15.79 -13.52 -3.73
CA PRO A 352 -15.67 -14.98 -3.79
C PRO A 352 -14.53 -15.45 -4.71
N LEU A 353 -14.37 -14.86 -5.89
CA LEU A 353 -13.29 -15.22 -6.81
C LEU A 353 -11.91 -14.92 -6.21
N ALA A 354 -11.73 -13.77 -5.56
CA ALA A 354 -10.50 -13.41 -4.87
C ALA A 354 -10.22 -14.35 -3.69
N TRP A 355 -11.24 -14.76 -2.95
CA TRP A 355 -11.10 -15.74 -1.89
C TRP A 355 -10.65 -17.10 -2.44
N LEU A 356 -11.24 -17.58 -3.55
CA LEU A 356 -10.83 -18.80 -4.21
C LEU A 356 -9.37 -18.72 -4.70
N LEU A 357 -8.98 -17.60 -5.33
CA LEU A 357 -7.60 -17.37 -5.75
C LEU A 357 -6.65 -17.40 -4.53
N SER A 358 -7.00 -16.75 -3.44
CA SER A 358 -6.21 -16.76 -2.20
C SER A 358 -6.04 -18.17 -1.62
N LYS A 359 -7.10 -19.01 -1.68
CA LYS A 359 -7.04 -20.43 -1.28
C LYS A 359 -6.14 -21.25 -2.20
N LEU A 360 -6.26 -21.04 -3.51
CA LEU A 360 -5.39 -21.69 -4.51
C LEU A 360 -3.92 -21.34 -4.25
N VAL A 361 -3.61 -20.07 -4.11
CA VAL A 361 -2.26 -19.59 -3.78
C VAL A 361 -1.76 -20.21 -2.48
N SER A 362 -2.58 -20.23 -1.43
CA SER A 362 -2.22 -20.82 -0.14
C SER A 362 -1.95 -22.32 -0.25
N PHE A 363 -2.68 -23.02 -1.12
CA PHE A 363 -2.46 -24.44 -1.41
C PHE A 363 -1.13 -24.68 -2.12
N LEU A 364 -0.81 -23.87 -3.13
CA LEU A 364 0.43 -23.98 -3.92
C LEU A 364 1.70 -23.63 -3.10
N ILE A 365 1.58 -22.74 -2.10
CA ILE A 365 2.71 -22.30 -1.26
C ILE A 365 2.86 -23.17 -0.01
N LYS A 366 1.94 -24.12 0.28
CA LYS A 366 2.13 -25.01 1.43
C LYS A 366 3.55 -25.60 1.36
N PRO A 367 4.37 -25.45 2.41
CA PRO A 367 5.69 -26.03 2.41
C PRO A 367 5.53 -27.53 2.20
N LEU A 368 6.25 -28.07 1.22
CA LEU A 368 6.49 -29.50 1.12
C LEU A 368 6.92 -29.99 2.52
N PRO A 369 6.40 -31.13 3.01
CA PRO A 369 6.75 -31.63 4.32
C PRO A 369 8.27 -31.63 4.47
N LYS A 370 8.77 -31.14 5.61
CA LYS A 370 10.21 -31.04 5.95
C LYS A 370 10.87 -32.42 6.11
N ASN A 371 10.62 -33.33 5.20
CA ASN A 371 11.24 -34.66 5.15
C ASN A 371 11.94 -34.81 3.78
N ILE A 372 13.01 -34.09 3.58
CA ILE A 372 14.16 -34.43 2.71
C ILE A 372 15.39 -33.80 3.35
#